data_791c262412d87ab743929b0570fa8a62
#
_entry.id   791c262412d87ab743929b0570fa8a62
#
_cell.length_a   1.000
_cell.length_b   1.000
_cell.length_c   1.000
_cell.angle_alpha   90.00
_cell.angle_beta   90.00
_cell.angle_gamma   90.00
#
_symmetry.space_group_name_H-M   'P 1'
#
loop_
_entity.id
_entity.type
_entity.pdbx_description
1 polymer ?
#
loop_
_entity_poly.entity_id
_entity_poly.type
_entity_poly.pdbx_seq_one_letter_code
_entity_poly.pdbx_strand_id
1 'polypeptide(L)'
;VAPAEPDSAAHILSELEAAVVAYDVHTALTLFAALYEASEDGTKGTLFAEAQEKMRPLLARISIEAVNKPPAGIAGIPFSQPFAVRVAVTLPEMQVPLVDYPLCVAYPSAQNSRAMTTARVTTDADGYAAFTPPLSEQAIDGTLSYCLFPEHMMQAAAALPENVRTVFPYKVATAEKSVPTIIAILDYDEHNQPVFSANVTATRLLTGMLKQGFSRIGLDEYAELAEADESILRHAVQAKIGDAVKRVIFGKTAISVQDTDADSVTCTITAELAAWDFKEAGNPHRFTFEYTAEGATKEQAIARARMTLGESIIADALTYRL
;
A
#
# COMPACT_ATOMS: atom_id res chain seq x y z
N VAL A 1 6.37 32.45 -24.26
CA VAL A 1 7.71 32.11 -24.72
C VAL A 1 7.61 32.01 -26.24
N ALA A 2 8.43 32.80 -26.99
CA ALA A 2 8.44 32.73 -28.45
C ALA A 2 8.93 31.32 -28.88
N PRO A 3 8.38 30.72 -29.96
CA PRO A 3 8.84 29.43 -30.44
C PRO A 3 10.32 29.54 -30.80
N ALA A 4 11.11 28.57 -30.34
CA ALA A 4 12.52 28.50 -30.68
C ALA A 4 12.67 28.33 -32.19
N GLU A 5 13.57 29.08 -32.81
CA GLU A 5 13.83 28.99 -34.24
C GLU A 5 14.31 27.59 -34.64
N PRO A 6 14.00 27.09 -35.88
CA PRO A 6 14.36 25.72 -36.30
C PRO A 6 15.88 25.43 -36.19
N ASP A 7 16.72 26.44 -36.32
CA ASP A 7 18.18 26.32 -36.16
C ASP A 7 18.61 26.00 -34.72
N SER A 8 17.80 26.41 -33.72
CA SER A 8 18.15 26.16 -32.31
C SER A 8 17.97 24.68 -31.92
N ALA A 9 16.96 23.98 -32.47
CA ALA A 9 16.72 22.57 -32.12
C ALA A 9 17.77 21.63 -32.76
N ALA A 10 18.22 21.93 -33.98
CA ALA A 10 19.31 21.18 -34.62
C ALA A 10 20.66 21.41 -33.91
N HIS A 11 20.86 22.63 -33.37
CA HIS A 11 22.03 22.93 -32.56
C HIS A 11 22.01 22.16 -31.24
N ILE A 12 20.86 22.14 -30.52
CA ILE A 12 20.68 21.36 -29.30
C ILE A 12 20.95 19.87 -29.55
N LEU A 13 20.49 19.30 -30.67
CA LEU A 13 20.75 17.91 -31.03
C LEU A 13 22.26 17.64 -31.23
N SER A 14 22.97 18.54 -31.89
CA SER A 14 24.42 18.41 -32.08
C SER A 14 25.19 18.48 -30.74
N GLU A 15 24.81 19.39 -29.86
CA GLU A 15 25.39 19.46 -28.50
C GLU A 15 25.08 18.22 -27.68
N LEU A 16 23.85 17.67 -27.78
CA LEU A 16 23.45 16.43 -27.15
C LEU A 16 24.34 15.27 -27.61
N GLU A 17 24.58 15.12 -28.89
CA GLU A 17 25.47 14.09 -29.42
C GLU A 17 26.88 14.21 -28.86
N ALA A 18 27.42 15.41 -28.80
CA ALA A 18 28.73 15.66 -28.22
C ALA A 18 28.79 15.29 -26.74
N ALA A 19 27.76 15.64 -25.96
CA ALA A 19 27.65 15.28 -24.54
C ALA A 19 27.55 13.77 -24.33
N VAL A 20 26.77 13.06 -25.16
CA VAL A 20 26.64 11.60 -25.09
C VAL A 20 27.98 10.91 -25.36
N VAL A 21 28.73 11.36 -26.40
CA VAL A 21 30.05 10.82 -26.73
C VAL A 21 31.07 11.09 -25.61
N ALA A 22 31.00 12.27 -24.98
CA ALA A 22 31.86 12.64 -23.87
C ALA A 22 31.49 11.99 -22.53
N TYR A 23 30.38 11.26 -22.48
CA TYR A 23 29.78 10.76 -21.22
C TYR A 23 29.45 11.88 -20.19
N ASP A 24 29.21 13.09 -20.68
CA ASP A 24 28.68 14.18 -19.85
C ASP A 24 27.17 13.98 -19.64
N VAL A 25 26.87 13.11 -18.68
CA VAL A 25 25.51 12.63 -18.43
C VAL A 25 24.57 13.76 -18.06
N HIS A 26 25.01 14.69 -17.20
CA HIS A 26 24.17 15.81 -16.76
C HIS A 26 23.78 16.73 -17.92
N THR A 27 24.74 17.14 -18.73
CA THR A 27 24.48 17.96 -19.92
C THR A 27 23.61 17.22 -20.92
N ALA A 28 23.89 15.94 -21.20
CA ALA A 28 23.10 15.13 -22.11
C ALA A 28 21.62 15.02 -21.68
N LEU A 29 21.34 14.74 -20.41
CA LEU A 29 19.97 14.66 -19.87
C LEU A 29 19.26 16.01 -19.93
N THR A 30 19.95 17.11 -19.64
CA THR A 30 19.39 18.47 -19.68
C THR A 30 19.03 18.87 -21.11
N LEU A 31 19.93 18.64 -22.08
CA LEU A 31 19.70 18.94 -23.50
C LEU A 31 18.58 18.06 -24.08
N PHE A 32 18.50 16.80 -23.68
CA PHE A 32 17.43 15.90 -24.09
C PHE A 32 16.05 16.39 -23.63
N ALA A 33 15.93 16.84 -22.37
CA ALA A 33 14.70 17.42 -21.85
C ALA A 33 14.35 18.75 -22.57
N ALA A 34 15.34 19.62 -22.79
CA ALA A 34 15.14 20.87 -23.52
C ALA A 34 14.68 20.63 -24.99
N LEU A 35 15.23 19.63 -25.68
CA LEU A 35 14.81 19.27 -27.02
C LEU A 35 13.37 18.75 -27.05
N TYR A 36 12.95 17.98 -26.03
CA TYR A 36 11.56 17.55 -25.90
C TYR A 36 10.62 18.75 -25.78
N GLU A 37 10.87 19.67 -24.85
CA GLU A 37 10.04 20.86 -24.66
C GLU A 37 9.99 21.74 -25.93
N ALA A 38 11.10 21.82 -26.68
CA ALA A 38 11.13 22.51 -27.95
C ALA A 38 10.37 21.78 -29.07
N SER A 39 10.01 20.51 -28.89
CA SER A 39 9.35 19.67 -29.92
C SER A 39 7.84 19.62 -29.82
N GLU A 40 7.22 20.24 -28.81
CA GLU A 40 5.74 20.18 -28.55
C GLU A 40 4.89 20.79 -29.69
N ASP A 41 5.49 21.57 -30.60
CA ASP A 41 4.79 22.23 -31.73
C ASP A 41 4.55 21.33 -32.97
N GLY A 42 4.62 20.01 -32.83
CA GLY A 42 4.23 19.04 -33.88
C GLY A 42 5.15 18.99 -35.12
N THR A 43 6.03 19.96 -35.34
CA THR A 43 6.96 20.03 -36.50
C THR A 43 8.32 19.39 -36.22
N LYS A 44 8.61 18.99 -35.00
CA LYS A 44 9.93 18.56 -34.52
C LYS A 44 10.01 17.10 -34.06
N GLY A 45 8.97 16.30 -34.32
CA GLY A 45 8.91 14.91 -33.91
C GLY A 45 10.06 14.03 -34.41
N THR A 46 10.62 14.37 -35.58
CA THR A 46 11.76 13.65 -36.14
C THR A 46 13.06 13.91 -35.39
N LEU A 47 13.33 15.15 -34.98
CA LEU A 47 14.53 15.51 -34.21
C LEU A 47 14.51 14.90 -32.81
N PHE A 48 13.35 14.89 -32.17
CA PHE A 48 13.21 14.24 -30.85
C PHE A 48 13.35 12.72 -30.94
N ALA A 49 12.79 12.08 -32.00
CA ALA A 49 12.98 10.65 -32.24
C ALA A 49 14.45 10.30 -32.48
N GLU A 50 15.20 11.14 -33.22
CA GLU A 50 16.63 10.99 -33.39
C GLU A 50 17.38 11.14 -32.07
N ALA A 51 17.04 12.14 -31.26
CA ALA A 51 17.60 12.33 -29.94
C ALA A 51 17.36 11.12 -29.02
N GLN A 52 16.18 10.50 -29.05
CA GLN A 52 15.88 9.28 -28.32
C GLN A 52 16.81 8.12 -28.68
N GLU A 53 17.06 7.92 -29.97
CA GLU A 53 17.97 6.87 -30.42
C GLU A 53 19.44 7.14 -29.97
N LYS A 54 19.88 8.40 -30.03
CA LYS A 54 21.20 8.80 -29.54
C LYS A 54 21.35 8.64 -28.02
N MET A 55 20.31 8.96 -27.26
CA MET A 55 20.28 8.84 -25.80
C MET A 55 20.15 7.42 -25.29
N ARG A 56 19.57 6.50 -26.06
CA ARG A 56 19.29 5.12 -25.66
C ARG A 56 20.46 4.40 -24.98
N PRO A 57 21.71 4.42 -25.54
CA PRO A 57 22.85 3.76 -24.91
C PRO A 57 23.25 4.37 -23.59
N LEU A 58 23.09 5.68 -23.41
CA LEU A 58 23.39 6.39 -22.17
C LEU A 58 22.31 6.12 -21.11
N LEU A 59 21.03 6.21 -21.49
CA LEU A 59 19.91 5.94 -20.61
C LEU A 59 19.93 4.49 -20.09
N ALA A 60 20.34 3.52 -20.90
CA ALA A 60 20.48 2.12 -20.48
C ALA A 60 21.54 1.92 -19.38
N ARG A 61 22.44 2.88 -19.17
CA ARG A 61 23.50 2.84 -18.16
C ARG A 61 23.12 3.54 -16.85
N ILE A 62 21.98 4.23 -16.80
CA ILE A 62 21.50 4.90 -15.60
C ILE A 62 20.65 3.91 -14.81
N SER A 63 20.81 3.88 -13.49
CA SER A 63 19.94 3.15 -12.58
C SER A 63 19.34 4.08 -11.55
N ILE A 64 18.05 3.88 -11.23
CA ILE A 64 17.36 4.50 -10.09
C ILE A 64 16.99 3.36 -9.15
N GLU A 65 17.75 3.19 -8.10
CA GLU A 65 17.57 2.10 -7.13
C GLU A 65 16.81 2.58 -5.90
N ALA A 66 15.86 1.78 -5.44
CA ALA A 66 15.15 2.04 -4.19
C ALA A 66 16.08 1.81 -3.01
N VAL A 67 16.25 2.82 -2.15
CA VAL A 67 17.09 2.76 -0.95
C VAL A 67 16.24 2.64 0.30
N ASN A 68 15.17 3.41 0.38
CA ASN A 68 14.25 3.36 1.52
C ASN A 68 12.80 3.38 1.04
N LYS A 69 12.03 2.46 1.62
CA LYS A 69 10.60 2.32 1.39
C LYS A 69 9.89 2.38 2.76
N PRO A 70 9.24 3.50 3.09
CA PRO A 70 8.48 3.58 4.33
C PRO A 70 7.36 2.52 4.41
N PRO A 71 6.98 2.08 5.60
CA PRO A 71 5.75 1.33 5.81
C PRO A 71 4.54 2.18 5.39
N ALA A 72 3.36 1.55 5.32
CA ALA A 72 2.13 2.27 5.05
C ALA A 72 1.93 3.41 6.06
N GLY A 73 1.59 4.59 5.55
CA GLY A 73 1.23 5.76 6.36
C GLY A 73 -0.15 5.60 6.99
N ILE A 74 -0.47 6.54 7.88
CA ILE A 74 -1.77 6.66 8.54
C ILE A 74 -2.31 8.05 8.23
N ALA A 75 -3.58 8.16 7.84
CA ALA A 75 -4.23 9.44 7.60
C ALA A 75 -4.12 10.35 8.83
N GLY A 76 -3.79 11.61 8.63
CA GLY A 76 -3.56 12.57 9.69
C GLY A 76 -2.21 12.44 10.41
N ILE A 77 -1.32 11.51 10.00
CA ILE A 77 0.00 11.32 10.58
C ILE A 77 1.07 11.43 9.48
N PRO A 78 2.11 12.28 9.63
CA PRO A 78 3.21 12.36 8.68
C PRO A 78 3.96 11.03 8.56
N PHE A 79 4.50 10.73 7.39
CA PHE A 79 5.43 9.61 7.24
C PHE A 79 6.65 9.81 8.14
N SER A 80 7.04 8.77 8.86
CA SER A 80 8.19 8.79 9.78
C SER A 80 9.54 8.76 9.06
N GLN A 81 9.55 8.33 7.80
CA GLN A 81 10.72 8.21 6.96
C GLN A 81 10.39 8.64 5.53
N PRO A 82 11.36 9.19 4.78
CA PRO A 82 11.17 9.51 3.37
C PRO A 82 11.20 8.26 2.49
N PHE A 83 10.58 8.33 1.34
CA PHE A 83 10.91 7.48 0.20
C PHE A 83 12.26 7.95 -0.33
N ALA A 84 13.19 7.03 -0.59
CA ALA A 84 14.52 7.42 -1.04
C ALA A 84 15.01 6.49 -2.15
N VAL A 85 15.72 7.10 -3.10
CA VAL A 85 16.38 6.42 -4.21
C VAL A 85 17.85 6.81 -4.27
N ARG A 86 18.64 5.99 -4.93
CA ARG A 86 19.99 6.32 -5.37
C ARG A 86 20.05 6.26 -6.88
N VAL A 87 20.59 7.29 -7.50
CA VAL A 87 20.79 7.37 -8.95
C VAL A 87 22.26 7.24 -9.26
N ALA A 88 22.59 6.32 -10.14
CA ALA A 88 23.96 6.07 -10.55
C ALA A 88 24.04 5.81 -12.05
N VAL A 89 25.21 6.06 -12.60
CA VAL A 89 25.54 5.84 -14.01
C VAL A 89 26.69 4.84 -14.11
N THR A 90 26.50 3.78 -14.86
CA THR A 90 27.54 2.79 -15.15
C THR A 90 28.38 3.24 -16.36
N LEU A 91 29.54 3.82 -16.10
CA LEU A 91 30.54 4.13 -17.10
C LEU A 91 31.38 2.87 -17.45
N PRO A 92 32.19 2.89 -18.51
CA PRO A 92 32.96 1.70 -18.93
C PRO A 92 33.86 1.10 -17.85
N GLU A 93 34.41 1.93 -16.96
CA GLU A 93 35.37 1.50 -15.95
C GLU A 93 34.83 1.59 -14.52
N MET A 94 33.73 2.29 -14.28
CA MET A 94 33.22 2.53 -12.93
C MET A 94 31.74 2.93 -12.90
N GLN A 95 31.11 2.73 -11.74
CA GLN A 95 29.81 3.33 -11.47
C GLN A 95 30.01 4.64 -10.71
N VAL A 96 29.36 5.71 -11.16
CA VAL A 96 29.41 7.03 -10.55
C VAL A 96 28.02 7.50 -10.15
N PRO A 97 27.88 8.25 -9.03
CA PRO A 97 26.61 8.85 -8.67
C PRO A 97 26.23 9.94 -9.68
N LEU A 98 24.94 10.09 -9.94
CA LEU A 98 24.41 11.25 -10.64
C LEU A 98 24.13 12.35 -9.63
N VAL A 99 25.01 13.34 -9.59
CA VAL A 99 25.05 14.41 -8.58
C VAL A 99 24.27 15.64 -9.04
N ASP A 100 23.61 16.36 -8.13
CA ASP A 100 22.88 17.61 -8.36
C ASP A 100 21.85 17.55 -9.51
N TYR A 101 21.29 16.34 -9.74
CA TYR A 101 20.32 16.16 -10.82
C TYR A 101 18.87 16.22 -10.28
N PRO A 102 17.98 17.03 -10.92
CA PRO A 102 16.60 17.13 -10.52
C PRO A 102 15.78 15.92 -10.99
N LEU A 103 15.25 15.15 -10.05
CA LEU A 103 14.30 14.07 -10.30
C LEU A 103 12.87 14.57 -10.20
N CYS A 104 11.99 14.04 -11.04
CA CYS A 104 10.55 14.21 -10.90
C CYS A 104 9.99 13.09 -10.01
N VAL A 105 9.23 13.47 -8.98
CA VAL A 105 8.48 12.53 -8.13
C VAL A 105 7.00 12.70 -8.45
N ALA A 106 6.35 11.63 -8.94
CA ALA A 106 4.91 11.60 -9.14
C ALA A 106 4.25 10.74 -8.06
N TYR A 107 3.20 11.23 -7.44
CA TYR A 107 2.51 10.57 -6.32
C TYR A 107 1.03 10.97 -6.27
N PRO A 108 0.14 10.17 -5.64
CA PRO A 108 -1.27 10.51 -5.47
C PRO A 108 -1.43 11.78 -4.65
N SER A 109 -2.31 12.66 -5.09
CA SER A 109 -2.62 13.91 -4.37
C SER A 109 -3.24 13.62 -3.00
N ALA A 110 -2.79 14.33 -1.97
CA ALA A 110 -3.35 14.26 -0.63
C ALA A 110 -4.83 14.72 -0.56
N GLN A 111 -5.26 15.55 -1.51
CA GLN A 111 -6.64 16.07 -1.58
C GLN A 111 -7.56 15.23 -2.45
N ASN A 112 -7.01 14.52 -3.44
CA ASN A 112 -7.77 13.66 -4.36
C ASN A 112 -6.91 12.47 -4.76
N SER A 113 -7.15 11.32 -4.13
CA SER A 113 -6.37 10.09 -4.33
C SER A 113 -6.40 9.54 -5.77
N ARG A 114 -7.33 10.03 -6.62
CA ARG A 114 -7.40 9.68 -8.05
C ARG A 114 -6.55 10.60 -8.93
N ALA A 115 -6.13 11.75 -8.39
CA ALA A 115 -5.28 12.69 -9.11
C ALA A 115 -3.82 12.46 -8.73
N MET A 116 -2.94 12.47 -9.72
CA MET A 116 -1.50 12.49 -9.50
C MET A 116 -1.02 13.92 -9.37
N THR A 117 -0.03 14.13 -8.54
CA THR A 117 0.70 15.40 -8.41
C THR A 117 2.19 15.13 -8.52
N THR A 118 2.96 16.16 -8.80
CA THR A 118 4.41 16.04 -8.99
C THR A 118 5.17 16.96 -8.06
N ALA A 119 6.36 16.50 -7.66
CA ALA A 119 7.35 17.31 -6.95
C ALA A 119 8.71 17.13 -7.62
N ARG A 120 9.65 18.04 -7.32
CA ARG A 120 11.05 17.91 -7.75
C ARG A 120 11.92 17.72 -6.51
N VAL A 121 12.88 16.80 -6.61
CA VAL A 121 13.93 16.58 -5.61
C VAL A 121 15.28 16.50 -6.35
N THR A 122 16.34 16.91 -5.68
CA THR A 122 17.68 16.91 -6.31
C THR A 122 18.52 15.82 -5.63
N THR A 123 19.32 15.11 -6.40
CA THR A 123 20.29 14.15 -5.88
C THR A 123 21.44 14.85 -5.20
N ASP A 124 21.94 14.28 -4.10
CA ASP A 124 23.11 14.76 -3.37
C ASP A 124 24.46 14.26 -3.98
N ALA A 125 25.57 14.54 -3.30
CA ALA A 125 26.92 14.16 -3.74
C ALA A 125 27.14 12.65 -3.92
N ASP A 126 26.32 11.81 -3.26
CA ASP A 126 26.36 10.35 -3.35
C ASP A 126 25.28 9.78 -4.26
N GLY A 127 24.54 10.67 -4.96
CA GLY A 127 23.43 10.34 -5.85
C GLY A 127 22.12 9.99 -5.16
N TYR A 128 21.96 10.28 -3.86
CA TYR A 128 20.73 10.02 -3.13
C TYR A 128 19.73 11.17 -3.30
N ALA A 129 18.46 10.81 -3.44
CA ALA A 129 17.35 11.74 -3.37
C ALA A 129 16.25 11.18 -2.48
N ALA A 130 15.70 12.03 -1.63
CA ALA A 130 14.67 11.66 -0.66
C ALA A 130 13.45 12.57 -0.78
N PHE A 131 12.25 11.98 -0.65
CA PHE A 131 10.99 12.70 -0.70
C PHE A 131 10.05 12.21 0.38
N THR A 132 9.51 13.12 1.17
CA THR A 132 8.43 12.85 2.12
C THR A 132 7.14 13.45 1.55
N PRO A 133 6.15 12.61 1.20
CA PRO A 133 4.86 13.11 0.72
C PRO A 133 4.19 14.02 1.74
N PRO A 134 3.40 15.01 1.31
CA PRO A 134 2.57 15.81 2.20
C PRO A 134 1.61 14.95 3.00
N LEU A 135 1.21 15.47 4.17
CA LEU A 135 0.20 14.85 5.03
C LEU A 135 -1.10 14.63 4.25
N SER A 136 -1.64 13.42 4.31
CA SER A 136 -2.97 13.11 3.79
C SER A 136 -3.94 12.86 4.93
N GLU A 137 -5.11 13.50 4.88
CA GLU A 137 -6.22 13.25 5.78
C GLU A 137 -7.11 12.07 5.31
N GLN A 138 -6.82 11.51 4.13
CA GLN A 138 -7.59 10.45 3.51
C GLN A 138 -6.74 9.22 3.28
N ALA A 139 -7.41 8.06 3.25
CA ALA A 139 -6.79 6.82 2.82
C ALA A 139 -6.40 6.89 1.33
N ILE A 140 -5.20 6.40 1.03
CA ILE A 140 -4.67 6.35 -0.34
C ILE A 140 -4.13 4.94 -0.59
N ASP A 141 -4.45 4.38 -1.74
CA ASP A 141 -3.80 3.18 -2.27
C ASP A 141 -3.38 3.47 -3.71
N GLY A 142 -2.09 3.53 -3.94
CA GLY A 142 -1.54 3.92 -5.22
C GLY A 142 -0.04 3.69 -5.30
N THR A 143 0.61 4.44 -6.16
CA THR A 143 2.05 4.35 -6.37
C THR A 143 2.71 5.72 -6.31
N LEU A 144 3.95 5.75 -5.81
CA LEU A 144 4.86 6.88 -5.90
C LEU A 144 6.00 6.48 -6.84
N SER A 145 6.35 7.34 -7.78
CA SER A 145 7.43 7.05 -8.71
C SER A 145 8.46 8.17 -8.76
N TYR A 146 9.73 7.78 -8.83
CA TYR A 146 10.83 8.66 -9.20
C TYR A 146 11.16 8.47 -10.66
N CYS A 147 11.31 9.56 -11.40
CA CYS A 147 11.64 9.57 -12.82
C CYS A 147 12.77 10.55 -13.09
N LEU A 148 13.63 10.25 -14.06
CA LEU A 148 14.65 11.19 -14.54
C LEU A 148 14.03 12.41 -15.23
N PHE A 149 12.84 12.24 -15.82
CA PHE A 149 12.19 13.27 -16.63
C PHE A 149 10.79 13.59 -16.08
N PRO A 150 10.23 14.76 -16.45
CA PRO A 150 8.84 15.09 -16.11
C PRO A 150 7.85 14.03 -16.60
N GLU A 151 6.75 13.84 -15.87
CA GLU A 151 5.74 12.80 -16.14
C GLU A 151 5.16 12.87 -17.57
N HIS A 152 4.90 14.07 -18.09
CA HIS A 152 4.40 14.26 -19.45
C HIS A 152 5.40 13.77 -20.52
N MET A 153 6.71 13.96 -20.27
CA MET A 153 7.75 13.43 -21.13
C MET A 153 7.84 11.90 -21.04
N MET A 154 7.71 11.34 -19.84
CA MET A 154 7.70 9.88 -19.64
C MET A 154 6.52 9.19 -20.33
N GLN A 155 5.36 9.87 -20.42
CA GLN A 155 4.18 9.36 -21.12
C GLN A 155 4.30 9.46 -22.64
N ALA A 156 4.86 10.55 -23.13
CA ALA A 156 5.02 10.78 -24.58
C ALA A 156 6.17 9.95 -25.19
N ALA A 157 7.20 9.68 -24.40
CA ALA A 157 8.37 8.92 -24.84
C ALA A 157 8.20 7.43 -24.52
N ALA A 158 7.26 6.76 -25.18
CA ALA A 158 6.96 5.32 -25.01
C ALA A 158 8.18 4.37 -25.22
N ALA A 159 9.31 4.91 -25.69
CA ALA A 159 10.55 4.17 -25.93
C ALA A 159 11.64 4.41 -24.86
N LEU A 160 11.33 5.12 -23.75
CA LEU A 160 12.30 5.26 -22.67
C LEU A 160 12.48 3.93 -21.93
N PRO A 161 13.71 3.53 -21.57
CA PRO A 161 13.94 2.30 -20.84
C PRO A 161 13.36 2.36 -19.43
N GLU A 162 12.91 1.23 -18.89
CA GLU A 162 12.27 1.14 -17.57
C GLU A 162 13.17 1.56 -16.40
N ASN A 163 14.48 1.42 -16.56
CA ASN A 163 15.49 1.75 -15.56
C ASN A 163 15.61 3.25 -15.22
N VAL A 164 15.02 4.13 -16.03
CA VAL A 164 14.95 5.59 -15.74
C VAL A 164 13.77 5.96 -14.84
N ARG A 165 13.07 4.96 -14.29
CA ARG A 165 11.95 5.10 -13.36
C ARG A 165 12.03 4.05 -12.27
N THR A 166 11.71 4.44 -11.03
CA THR A 166 11.50 3.51 -9.91
C THR A 166 10.15 3.79 -9.27
N VAL A 167 9.41 2.71 -8.97
CA VAL A 167 8.05 2.78 -8.45
C VAL A 167 7.98 2.14 -7.07
N PHE A 168 7.34 2.85 -6.14
CA PHE A 168 7.04 2.39 -4.78
C PHE A 168 5.53 2.21 -4.61
N PRO A 169 5.06 1.18 -3.90
CA PRO A 169 3.72 1.19 -3.36
C PRO A 169 3.56 2.37 -2.40
N TYR A 170 2.52 3.17 -2.59
CA TYR A 170 2.19 4.30 -1.74
C TYR A 170 0.83 4.06 -1.10
N LYS A 171 0.84 3.79 0.21
CA LYS A 171 -0.37 3.47 0.97
C LYS A 171 -0.49 4.36 2.19
N VAL A 172 -1.69 4.91 2.39
CA VAL A 172 -2.10 5.62 3.61
C VAL A 172 -3.39 4.94 4.08
N ALA A 173 -3.36 4.31 5.24
CA ALA A 173 -4.54 3.70 5.84
C ALA A 173 -5.41 4.76 6.54
N THR A 174 -6.72 4.50 6.68
CA THR A 174 -7.58 5.34 7.53
C THR A 174 -7.11 5.29 8.98
N ALA A 175 -7.40 6.33 9.75
CA ALA A 175 -7.03 6.37 11.17
C ALA A 175 -7.69 5.21 11.94
N GLU A 176 -8.95 4.87 11.60
CA GLU A 176 -9.72 3.77 12.20
C GLU A 176 -9.07 2.40 11.95
N LYS A 177 -8.55 2.16 10.74
CA LYS A 177 -7.86 0.89 10.39
C LYS A 177 -6.49 0.75 11.06
N SER A 178 -6.01 1.81 11.67
CA SER A 178 -4.71 1.85 12.37
C SER A 178 -4.87 1.87 13.90
N VAL A 179 -6.10 1.86 14.42
CA VAL A 179 -6.35 1.72 15.86
C VAL A 179 -5.81 0.37 16.32
N PRO A 180 -4.94 0.33 17.35
CA PRO A 180 -4.46 -0.93 17.92
C PRO A 180 -5.63 -1.77 18.41
N THR A 181 -5.86 -2.89 17.73
CA THR A 181 -7.05 -3.73 17.91
C THR A 181 -6.66 -5.16 18.24
N ILE A 182 -7.32 -5.77 19.20
CA ILE A 182 -7.27 -7.21 19.50
C ILE A 182 -8.59 -7.85 19.10
N ILE A 183 -8.50 -9.03 18.51
CA ILE A 183 -9.62 -9.93 18.26
C ILE A 183 -9.57 -11.06 19.31
N ALA A 184 -10.67 -11.22 20.03
CA ALA A 184 -10.86 -12.23 21.06
C ALA A 184 -12.23 -12.90 20.86
N ILE A 185 -12.29 -13.95 20.03
CA ILE A 185 -13.53 -14.69 19.74
C ILE A 185 -13.37 -16.11 20.25
N LEU A 186 -14.34 -16.57 21.03
CA LEU A 186 -14.40 -17.94 21.51
C LEU A 186 -15.35 -18.75 20.63
N ASP A 187 -14.81 -19.73 19.95
CA ASP A 187 -15.59 -20.69 19.18
C ASP A 187 -16.22 -21.72 20.11
N TYR A 188 -17.49 -22.06 19.88
CA TYR A 188 -18.19 -23.15 20.54
C TYR A 188 -18.35 -24.32 19.57
N ASP A 189 -18.33 -25.54 20.10
CA ASP A 189 -18.62 -26.74 19.33
C ASP A 189 -20.13 -26.99 19.23
N GLU A 190 -20.52 -28.07 18.56
CA GLU A 190 -21.92 -28.47 18.39
C GLU A 190 -22.63 -28.91 19.67
N HIS A 191 -21.85 -29.18 20.74
CA HIS A 191 -22.36 -29.53 22.04
C HIS A 191 -22.41 -28.30 22.96
N ASN A 192 -22.22 -27.11 22.38
CA ASN A 192 -22.17 -25.85 23.11
C ASN A 192 -21.03 -25.83 24.15
N GLN A 193 -19.91 -26.48 23.86
CA GLN A 193 -18.71 -26.42 24.69
C GLN A 193 -17.70 -25.45 24.11
N PRO A 194 -17.04 -24.61 24.93
CA PRO A 194 -16.05 -23.66 24.47
C PRO A 194 -14.78 -24.38 23.97
N VAL A 195 -14.27 -23.95 22.81
CA VAL A 195 -13.04 -24.46 22.21
C VAL A 195 -11.91 -23.50 22.53
N PHE A 196 -11.14 -23.73 23.58
CA PHE A 196 -10.04 -22.85 24.00
C PHE A 196 -8.76 -22.97 23.17
N SER A 197 -8.63 -24.01 22.35
CA SER A 197 -7.50 -24.17 21.43
C SER A 197 -7.98 -24.18 20.00
N ALA A 198 -7.40 -23.34 19.16
CA ALA A 198 -7.76 -23.20 17.75
C ALA A 198 -9.07 -22.43 17.48
N ASN A 199 -9.13 -21.17 17.94
CA ASN A 199 -10.19 -20.23 17.58
C ASN A 199 -10.09 -19.85 16.08
N VAL A 200 -10.71 -20.69 15.25
CA VAL A 200 -10.61 -20.58 13.77
C VAL A 200 -11.29 -19.31 13.30
N THR A 201 -12.45 -18.97 13.86
CA THR A 201 -13.20 -17.76 13.48
C THR A 201 -12.39 -16.50 13.72
N ALA A 202 -11.70 -16.37 14.86
CA ALA A 202 -10.83 -15.24 15.16
C ALA A 202 -9.67 -15.14 14.19
N THR A 203 -9.02 -16.27 13.87
CA THR A 203 -7.91 -16.33 12.90
C THR A 203 -8.35 -15.93 11.49
N ARG A 204 -9.54 -16.37 11.07
CA ARG A 204 -10.11 -16.00 9.77
C ARG A 204 -10.50 -14.54 9.71
N LEU A 205 -11.08 -14.01 10.78
CA LEU A 205 -11.38 -12.59 10.89
C LEU A 205 -10.11 -11.73 10.80
N LEU A 206 -9.04 -12.11 11.51
CA LEU A 206 -7.75 -11.43 11.41
C LEU A 206 -7.27 -11.38 9.95
N THR A 207 -7.33 -12.52 9.26
CA THR A 207 -6.93 -12.61 7.85
C THR A 207 -7.76 -11.67 6.97
N GLY A 208 -9.08 -11.64 7.15
CA GLY A 208 -9.98 -10.75 6.42
C GLY A 208 -9.71 -9.29 6.69
N MET A 209 -9.55 -8.89 7.95
CA MET A 209 -9.29 -7.52 8.33
C MET A 209 -7.92 -7.03 7.84
N LEU A 210 -6.87 -7.87 7.84
CA LEU A 210 -5.58 -7.53 7.23
C LEU A 210 -5.71 -7.28 5.72
N LYS A 211 -6.51 -8.08 5.01
CA LYS A 211 -6.82 -7.86 3.59
C LYS A 211 -7.57 -6.54 3.35
N GLN A 212 -8.41 -6.14 4.30
CA GLN A 212 -9.13 -4.85 4.26
C GLN A 212 -8.25 -3.64 4.63
N GLY A 213 -6.98 -3.87 4.99
CA GLY A 213 -6.01 -2.82 5.26
C GLY A 213 -5.86 -2.42 6.74
N PHE A 214 -6.42 -3.18 7.67
CA PHE A 214 -6.09 -3.00 9.09
C PHE A 214 -4.62 -3.37 9.32
N SER A 215 -3.86 -2.50 10.00
CA SER A 215 -2.40 -2.64 10.10
C SER A 215 -1.90 -2.93 11.51
N ARG A 216 -2.70 -2.63 12.54
CA ARG A 216 -2.35 -2.81 13.95
C ARG A 216 -3.36 -3.71 14.65
N ILE A 217 -3.50 -4.92 14.15
CA ILE A 217 -4.50 -5.87 14.62
C ILE A 217 -3.83 -7.20 14.96
N GLY A 218 -4.26 -7.83 16.04
CA GLY A 218 -3.74 -9.11 16.50
C GLY A 218 -4.80 -9.98 17.14
N LEU A 219 -4.41 -11.21 17.49
CA LEU A 219 -5.24 -12.16 18.22
C LEU A 219 -4.77 -12.22 19.67
N ASP A 220 -5.72 -12.43 20.55
CA ASP A 220 -5.43 -12.87 21.92
C ASP A 220 -6.54 -13.76 22.44
N GLU A 221 -6.24 -14.60 23.42
CA GLU A 221 -7.17 -15.55 24.00
C GLU A 221 -7.46 -15.20 25.46
N TYR A 222 -8.74 -15.19 25.79
CA TYR A 222 -9.26 -14.90 27.13
C TYR A 222 -10.25 -15.97 27.54
N ALA A 223 -9.96 -16.69 28.64
CA ALA A 223 -10.87 -17.65 29.21
C ALA A 223 -12.16 -16.96 29.73
N GLU A 224 -12.04 -15.69 30.09
CA GLU A 224 -13.13 -14.84 30.57
C GLU A 224 -14.24 -14.62 29.54
N LEU A 225 -13.95 -14.93 28.24
CA LEU A 225 -15.00 -14.94 27.21
C LEU A 225 -16.09 -15.97 27.44
N ALA A 226 -15.81 -17.03 28.22
CA ALA A 226 -16.81 -18.01 28.60
C ALA A 226 -17.78 -17.45 29.66
N GLU A 227 -17.35 -16.43 30.41
CA GLU A 227 -18.19 -15.78 31.42
C GLU A 227 -19.30 -14.92 30.79
N ALA A 228 -20.38 -14.70 31.55
CA ALA A 228 -21.48 -13.85 31.11
C ALA A 228 -21.23 -12.35 31.35
N ASP A 229 -20.33 -12.02 32.28
CA ASP A 229 -20.01 -10.63 32.63
C ASP A 229 -18.86 -10.06 31.82
N GLU A 230 -19.20 -9.19 30.88
CA GLU A 230 -18.23 -8.52 30.03
C GLU A 230 -17.25 -7.58 30.78
N SER A 231 -17.60 -7.15 32.00
CA SER A 231 -16.71 -6.34 32.84
C SER A 231 -15.46 -7.12 33.24
N ILE A 232 -15.58 -8.43 33.46
CA ILE A 232 -14.47 -9.33 33.74
C ILE A 232 -13.50 -9.39 32.57
N LEU A 233 -14.02 -9.56 31.35
CA LEU A 233 -13.22 -9.54 30.14
C LEU A 233 -12.48 -8.20 29.99
N ARG A 234 -13.17 -7.09 30.22
CA ARG A 234 -12.54 -5.75 30.10
C ARG A 234 -11.38 -5.59 31.06
N HIS A 235 -11.53 -6.02 32.33
CA HIS A 235 -10.46 -5.97 33.31
C HIS A 235 -9.30 -6.89 32.91
N ALA A 236 -9.58 -8.10 32.40
CA ALA A 236 -8.58 -9.06 31.99
C ALA A 236 -7.75 -8.50 30.80
N VAL A 237 -8.40 -7.90 29.80
CA VAL A 237 -7.75 -7.26 28.67
C VAL A 237 -6.87 -6.09 29.14
N GLN A 238 -7.41 -5.19 29.98
CA GLN A 238 -6.65 -4.05 30.49
C GLN A 238 -5.46 -4.48 31.35
N ALA A 239 -5.62 -5.51 32.17
CA ALA A 239 -4.54 -6.04 33.03
C ALA A 239 -3.43 -6.69 32.20
N LYS A 240 -3.77 -7.38 31.10
CA LYS A 240 -2.82 -8.11 30.27
C LYS A 240 -2.05 -7.22 29.31
N ILE A 241 -2.71 -6.25 28.67
CA ILE A 241 -2.19 -5.49 27.53
C ILE A 241 -2.01 -4.00 27.86
N GLY A 242 -2.68 -3.50 28.88
CA GLY A 242 -2.62 -2.09 29.30
C GLY A 242 -3.06 -1.14 28.18
N ASP A 243 -2.32 -0.04 28.02
CA ASP A 243 -2.61 1.01 27.02
C ASP A 243 -2.14 0.70 25.60
N ALA A 244 -1.53 -0.46 25.36
CA ALA A 244 -1.04 -0.85 24.04
C ALA A 244 -2.17 -1.11 23.04
N VAL A 245 -3.34 -1.52 23.52
CA VAL A 245 -4.57 -1.75 22.76
C VAL A 245 -5.56 -0.63 23.00
N LYS A 246 -6.25 -0.21 21.96
CA LYS A 246 -7.29 0.84 22.05
C LYS A 246 -8.68 0.31 21.71
N ARG A 247 -8.75 -0.85 21.04
CA ARG A 247 -10.00 -1.49 20.62
C ARG A 247 -9.92 -3.00 20.84
N VAL A 248 -11.01 -3.60 21.29
CA VAL A 248 -11.19 -5.06 21.38
C VAL A 248 -12.44 -5.45 20.61
N ILE A 249 -12.30 -6.40 19.69
CA ILE A 249 -13.41 -7.10 19.05
C ILE A 249 -13.52 -8.44 19.76
N PHE A 250 -14.62 -8.68 20.42
CA PHE A 250 -14.82 -9.87 21.23
C PHE A 250 -16.18 -10.51 21.02
N GLY A 251 -16.31 -11.77 21.36
CA GLY A 251 -17.58 -12.46 21.28
C GLY A 251 -17.47 -13.97 21.20
N LYS A 252 -18.57 -14.58 20.78
CA LYS A 252 -18.75 -16.03 20.75
C LYS A 252 -19.38 -16.47 19.44
N THR A 253 -19.07 -17.72 19.03
CA THR A 253 -19.78 -18.37 17.93
C THR A 253 -20.55 -19.58 18.42
N ALA A 254 -21.72 -19.82 17.88
CA ALA A 254 -22.53 -21.03 18.10
C ALA A 254 -22.65 -21.80 16.77
N ILE A 255 -22.69 -23.12 16.85
CA ILE A 255 -22.79 -24.00 15.69
C ILE A 255 -24.11 -24.77 15.74
N SER A 256 -24.79 -24.85 14.61
CA SER A 256 -25.89 -25.76 14.36
C SER A 256 -25.55 -26.62 13.12
N VAL A 257 -25.60 -27.92 13.28
CA VAL A 257 -25.33 -28.89 12.19
C VAL A 257 -26.61 -29.66 11.90
N GLN A 258 -26.94 -29.81 10.62
CA GLN A 258 -28.06 -30.59 10.13
C GLN A 258 -27.60 -31.50 9.01
N ASP A 259 -27.98 -32.75 9.07
CA ASP A 259 -27.86 -33.69 7.95
C ASP A 259 -28.98 -33.36 6.95
N THR A 260 -28.60 -32.99 5.74
CA THR A 260 -29.56 -32.54 4.73
C THR A 260 -29.98 -33.68 3.81
N ASP A 261 -28.99 -34.52 3.40
CA ASP A 261 -29.16 -35.72 2.56
C ASP A 261 -28.08 -36.75 2.91
N ALA A 262 -28.14 -37.92 2.26
CA ALA A 262 -27.18 -39.01 2.50
C ALA A 262 -25.70 -38.62 2.26
N ASP A 263 -25.46 -37.60 1.43
CA ASP A 263 -24.11 -37.17 1.00
C ASP A 263 -23.82 -35.67 1.30
N SER A 264 -24.65 -34.96 2.05
CA SER A 264 -24.53 -33.53 2.30
C SER A 264 -24.88 -33.17 3.74
N VAL A 265 -24.02 -32.40 4.36
CA VAL A 265 -24.17 -31.84 5.71
C VAL A 265 -24.18 -30.32 5.63
N THR A 266 -25.17 -29.70 6.24
CA THR A 266 -25.29 -28.26 6.35
C THR A 266 -24.87 -27.79 7.74
N CYS A 267 -24.00 -26.77 7.80
CA CYS A 267 -23.57 -26.16 9.04
C CYS A 267 -23.91 -24.65 9.02
N THR A 268 -24.66 -24.21 10.02
CA THR A 268 -24.92 -22.78 10.29
C THR A 268 -24.11 -22.35 11.49
N ILE A 269 -23.37 -21.24 11.34
CA ILE A 269 -22.64 -20.60 12.44
C ILE A 269 -23.22 -19.22 12.66
N THR A 270 -23.60 -18.97 13.90
CA THR A 270 -24.01 -17.65 14.39
C THR A 270 -22.89 -17.06 15.23
N ALA A 271 -22.50 -15.82 14.96
CA ALA A 271 -21.50 -15.07 15.73
C ALA A 271 -22.15 -13.86 16.39
N GLU A 272 -22.08 -13.81 17.71
CA GLU A 272 -22.45 -12.65 18.53
C GLU A 272 -21.16 -11.93 18.93
N LEU A 273 -20.92 -10.77 18.33
CA LEU A 273 -19.70 -9.99 18.52
C LEU A 273 -20.01 -8.62 19.11
N ALA A 274 -19.02 -8.05 19.78
CA ALA A 274 -19.02 -6.67 20.19
C ALA A 274 -17.66 -6.03 19.94
N ALA A 275 -17.65 -4.74 19.60
CA ALA A 275 -16.44 -3.94 19.50
C ALA A 275 -16.43 -2.89 20.62
N TRP A 276 -15.34 -2.83 21.34
CA TRP A 276 -15.12 -1.92 22.46
C TRP A 276 -13.96 -1.00 22.15
N ASP A 277 -14.21 0.29 22.09
CA ASP A 277 -13.15 1.30 22.04
C ASP A 277 -12.91 1.82 23.46
N PHE A 278 -11.68 1.63 23.99
CA PHE A 278 -11.35 2.02 25.35
C PHE A 278 -11.30 3.52 25.60
N LYS A 279 -11.26 4.32 24.55
CA LYS A 279 -11.33 5.79 24.64
C LYS A 279 -12.76 6.28 24.86
N GLU A 280 -13.73 5.48 24.43
CA GLU A 280 -15.13 5.84 24.57
C GLU A 280 -15.70 5.27 25.88
N ALA A 281 -16.25 6.12 26.71
CA ALA A 281 -16.90 5.75 27.96
C ALA A 281 -18.30 5.13 27.74
N GLY A 282 -18.51 4.43 26.61
CA GLY A 282 -19.80 3.93 26.16
C GLY A 282 -19.95 2.40 26.26
N ASN A 283 -21.15 1.94 25.91
CA ASN A 283 -21.41 0.53 25.72
C ASN A 283 -20.74 0.03 24.42
N PRO A 284 -20.32 -1.25 24.36
CA PRO A 284 -19.75 -1.81 23.15
C PRO A 284 -20.76 -1.80 22.00
N HIS A 285 -20.29 -1.56 20.78
CA HIS A 285 -21.07 -1.77 19.58
C HIS A 285 -21.28 -3.25 19.35
N ARG A 286 -22.55 -3.70 19.23
CA ARG A 286 -22.89 -5.12 19.09
C ARG A 286 -23.28 -5.48 17.68
N PHE A 287 -22.91 -6.68 17.28
CA PHE A 287 -23.13 -7.23 15.95
C PHE A 287 -23.54 -8.69 16.06
N THR A 288 -24.50 -9.10 15.24
CA THR A 288 -24.85 -10.52 15.05
C THR A 288 -24.65 -10.86 13.58
N PHE A 289 -23.98 -11.96 13.32
CA PHE A 289 -23.74 -12.48 11.99
C PHE A 289 -24.13 -13.95 11.94
N GLU A 290 -24.60 -14.39 10.79
CA GLU A 290 -24.95 -15.77 10.53
C GLU A 290 -24.49 -16.18 9.14
N TYR A 291 -23.99 -17.39 9.01
CA TYR A 291 -23.64 -17.95 7.71
C TYR A 291 -23.83 -19.47 7.72
N THR A 292 -24.40 -19.97 6.62
CA THR A 292 -24.63 -21.39 6.39
C THR A 292 -23.75 -21.88 5.25
N ALA A 293 -23.09 -23.01 5.43
CA ALA A 293 -22.29 -23.67 4.43
C ALA A 293 -22.64 -25.16 4.36
N GLU A 294 -22.45 -25.72 3.17
CA GLU A 294 -22.60 -27.16 2.90
C GLU A 294 -21.23 -27.81 2.74
N GLY A 295 -21.12 -29.09 3.10
CA GLY A 295 -19.97 -29.93 2.92
C GLY A 295 -20.33 -31.40 2.76
N ALA A 296 -19.44 -32.18 2.16
CA ALA A 296 -19.59 -33.63 2.08
C ALA A 296 -19.42 -34.32 3.45
N THR A 297 -18.74 -33.65 4.38
CA THR A 297 -18.63 -34.04 5.77
C THR A 297 -18.91 -32.86 6.68
N LYS A 298 -19.24 -33.13 7.93
CA LYS A 298 -19.48 -32.17 8.97
C LYS A 298 -18.27 -31.23 9.16
N GLU A 299 -17.08 -31.78 9.23
CA GLU A 299 -15.84 -31.02 9.40
C GLU A 299 -15.63 -30.04 8.23
N GLN A 300 -15.93 -30.46 7.00
CA GLN A 300 -15.86 -29.60 5.82
C GLN A 300 -16.89 -28.47 5.86
N ALA A 301 -18.13 -28.77 6.24
CA ALA A 301 -19.19 -27.77 6.39
C ALA A 301 -18.82 -26.72 7.44
N ILE A 302 -18.37 -27.16 8.63
CA ILE A 302 -17.92 -26.29 9.72
C ILE A 302 -16.72 -25.43 9.27
N ALA A 303 -15.70 -26.02 8.65
CA ALA A 303 -14.51 -25.31 8.21
C ALA A 303 -14.86 -24.22 7.18
N ARG A 304 -15.72 -24.52 6.19
CA ARG A 304 -16.20 -23.55 5.19
C ARG A 304 -17.01 -22.43 5.84
N ALA A 305 -17.92 -22.79 6.74
CA ALA A 305 -18.75 -21.80 7.44
C ALA A 305 -17.89 -20.82 8.24
N ARG A 306 -16.95 -21.30 9.05
CA ARG A 306 -16.04 -20.45 9.84
C ARG A 306 -15.13 -19.59 8.96
N MET A 307 -14.60 -20.16 7.87
CA MET A 307 -13.76 -19.42 6.95
C MET A 307 -14.49 -18.24 6.32
N THR A 308 -15.66 -18.49 5.71
CA THR A 308 -16.43 -17.46 5.01
C THR A 308 -16.99 -16.42 5.96
N LEU A 309 -17.52 -16.89 7.13
CA LEU A 309 -18.05 -15.99 8.15
C LEU A 309 -16.98 -15.03 8.66
N GLY A 310 -15.80 -15.53 9.07
CA GLY A 310 -14.73 -14.69 9.62
C GLY A 310 -14.04 -13.84 8.57
N GLU A 311 -13.57 -14.46 7.47
CA GLU A 311 -12.67 -13.81 6.51
C GLU A 311 -13.39 -12.81 5.57
N SER A 312 -14.68 -13.04 5.31
CA SER A 312 -15.44 -12.19 4.40
C SER A 312 -16.55 -11.44 5.13
N ILE A 313 -17.55 -12.13 5.67
CA ILE A 313 -18.79 -11.49 6.15
C ILE A 313 -18.53 -10.53 7.32
N ILE A 314 -17.84 -11.01 8.36
CA ILE A 314 -17.55 -10.19 9.55
C ILE A 314 -16.52 -9.12 9.19
N ALA A 315 -15.43 -9.47 8.48
CA ALA A 315 -14.38 -8.53 8.13
C ALA A 315 -14.91 -7.37 7.28
N ASP A 316 -15.73 -7.66 6.25
CA ASP A 316 -16.34 -6.64 5.40
C ASP A 316 -17.27 -5.73 6.22
N ALA A 317 -18.15 -6.32 7.04
CA ALA A 317 -19.09 -5.56 7.85
C ALA A 317 -18.39 -4.63 8.85
N LEU A 318 -17.35 -5.12 9.55
CA LEU A 318 -16.60 -4.32 10.52
C LEU A 318 -15.79 -3.21 9.85
N THR A 319 -15.32 -3.39 8.62
CA THR A 319 -14.63 -2.35 7.86
C THR A 319 -15.46 -1.06 7.68
N TYR A 320 -16.77 -1.18 7.65
CA TYR A 320 -17.71 -0.05 7.49
C TYR A 320 -18.35 0.43 8.81
N ARG A 321 -18.17 -0.29 9.90
CA ARG A 321 -18.89 -0.04 11.17
C ARG A 321 -17.97 0.30 12.33
N LEU A 322 -16.67 0.13 12.18
CA LEU A 322 -15.62 0.55 13.11
C LEU A 322 -14.98 1.86 12.68
#